data_5ea754eaa8978e28d6b78c4f1c86a376
#
_entry.id   5ea754eaa8978e28d6b78c4f1c86a376
#
_cell.length_a   1.000
_cell.length_b   1.000
_cell.length_c   1.000
_cell.angle_alpha   90.00
_cell.angle_beta   90.00
_cell.angle_gamma   90.00
#
_symmetry.space_group_name_H-M   'P 1'
#
loop_
_entity.id
_entity.type
_entity.pdbx_description
1 polymer ?
#
loop_
_entity_poly.entity_id
_entity_poly.type
_entity_poly.pdbx_seq_one_letter_code
_entity_poly.pdbx_strand_id
1 'polypeptide(L)'
;TQEVEAAAHLLHSLGVPPLVTTGVVNRHRLLSREAAGDVESLIAGLAEVPTPAIGDARDRLGLVGPRIRPVWSGARLAGRALTVLTRPGDNKGVHEALAVARPGDVLVVDGGGYPGRALIGELIAHRAVNRGIRGMVIDGAVRDADGLREAGFPVWAVGVSPAGPYKSGPYRIGTDVSIAGAVVHTGDIVVADDDGVAIVPQADAVRVLSDAQAVVA
;
A
#
# COMPACT_ATOMS: atom_id res chain seq x y z
N THR A 1 11.73 20.72 -1.87
CA THR A 1 11.45 20.94 -3.30
C THR A 1 12.30 22.07 -3.84
N GLN A 2 12.38 23.23 -3.22
CA GLN A 2 13.24 24.37 -3.67
C GLN A 2 14.74 24.04 -3.64
N GLU A 3 15.22 23.31 -2.64
CA GLU A 3 16.62 22.89 -2.55
C GLU A 3 17.03 21.89 -3.65
N VAL A 4 16.13 21.01 -4.05
CA VAL A 4 16.36 20.04 -5.15
C VAL A 4 16.39 20.75 -6.50
N GLU A 5 15.53 21.75 -6.72
CA GLU A 5 15.52 22.58 -7.91
C GLU A 5 16.76 23.47 -8.01
N ALA A 6 17.17 24.07 -6.89
CA ALA A 6 18.39 24.86 -6.83
C ALA A 6 19.64 24.02 -7.08
N ALA A 7 19.72 22.81 -6.52
CA ALA A 7 20.80 21.87 -6.78
C ALA A 7 20.82 21.40 -8.24
N ALA A 8 19.66 21.11 -8.83
CA ALA A 8 19.56 20.74 -10.24
C ALA A 8 20.01 21.86 -11.17
N HIS A 9 19.64 23.12 -10.85
CA HIS A 9 20.07 24.29 -11.60
C HIS A 9 21.59 24.55 -11.53
N LEU A 10 22.16 24.36 -10.34
CA LEU A 10 23.62 24.46 -10.13
C LEU A 10 24.38 23.37 -10.90
N LEU A 11 23.92 22.14 -10.86
CA LEU A 11 24.52 21.04 -11.60
C LEU A 11 24.44 21.24 -13.10
N HIS A 12 23.32 21.77 -13.60
CA HIS A 12 23.16 22.12 -15.01
C HIS A 12 24.14 23.21 -15.46
N SER A 13 24.34 24.24 -14.64
CA SER A 13 25.31 25.34 -14.92
C SER A 13 26.76 24.86 -14.93
N LEU A 14 27.06 23.75 -14.26
CA LEU A 14 28.38 23.12 -14.20
C LEU A 14 28.60 22.03 -15.27
N GLY A 15 27.64 21.86 -16.20
CA GLY A 15 27.71 20.85 -17.26
C GLY A 15 27.58 19.41 -16.73
N VAL A 16 27.15 19.24 -15.48
CA VAL A 16 26.87 17.90 -14.90
C VAL A 16 25.48 17.45 -15.37
N PRO A 17 25.35 16.27 -15.98
CA PRO A 17 24.04 15.78 -16.39
C PRO A 17 23.08 15.73 -15.17
N PRO A 18 21.80 16.08 -15.36
CA PRO A 18 20.84 16.09 -14.26
C PRO A 18 20.85 14.72 -13.58
N LEU A 19 21.02 14.71 -12.26
CA LEU A 19 20.79 13.52 -11.44
C LEU A 19 19.36 13.05 -11.67
N VAL A 20 19.19 12.02 -12.48
CA VAL A 20 17.89 11.34 -12.62
C VAL A 20 17.63 10.65 -11.29
N THR A 21 16.92 11.34 -10.38
CA THR A 21 16.45 10.72 -9.14
C THR A 21 15.45 9.64 -9.53
N THR A 22 15.84 8.39 -9.40
CA THR A 22 14.98 7.24 -9.71
C THR A 22 13.84 7.08 -8.70
N GLY A 23 13.80 7.91 -7.65
CA GLY A 23 12.76 7.84 -6.65
C GLY A 23 12.65 9.06 -5.74
N VAL A 24 11.46 9.28 -5.21
CA VAL A 24 11.14 10.34 -4.25
C VAL A 24 10.46 9.73 -3.03
N VAL A 25 10.92 10.13 -1.84
CA VAL A 25 10.30 9.76 -0.55
C VAL A 25 9.73 11.03 0.10
N ASN A 26 8.43 11.09 0.28
CA ASN A 26 7.76 12.20 0.96
C ASN A 26 7.91 12.07 2.49
N ARG A 27 9.03 12.56 3.02
CA ARG A 27 9.36 12.48 4.45
C ARG A 27 8.35 13.21 5.32
N HIS A 28 7.79 14.33 4.88
CA HIS A 28 6.80 15.08 5.65
C HIS A 28 5.56 14.21 5.96
N ARG A 29 5.00 13.55 4.96
CA ARG A 29 3.86 12.62 5.17
C ARG A 29 4.22 11.39 6.01
N LEU A 30 5.46 10.91 5.93
CA LEU A 30 5.91 9.81 6.77
C LEU A 30 5.99 10.23 8.25
N LEU A 31 6.40 11.46 8.54
CA LEU A 31 6.50 11.99 9.91
C LEU A 31 5.12 12.34 10.50
N SER A 32 4.20 12.89 9.71
CA SER A 32 2.85 13.26 10.18
C SER A 32 2.01 12.07 10.65
N ARG A 33 2.40 10.84 10.35
CA ARG A 33 1.76 9.62 10.88
C ARG A 33 1.98 9.41 12.39
N GLU A 34 2.82 10.19 13.05
CA GLU A 34 3.17 10.02 14.47
C GLU A 34 2.10 10.53 15.45
N ALA A 35 1.16 11.36 15.00
CA ALA A 35 0.30 12.16 15.88
C ALA A 35 -0.98 11.45 16.38
N ALA A 36 -1.21 10.14 16.10
CA ALA A 36 -2.49 9.49 16.35
C ALA A 36 -2.38 8.36 17.39
N GLY A 37 -2.41 8.71 18.67
CA GLY A 37 -2.36 7.76 19.80
C GLY A 37 -3.53 6.76 19.90
N ASP A 38 -4.60 6.92 19.11
CA ASP A 38 -5.79 6.06 19.18
C ASP A 38 -6.04 5.24 17.89
N VAL A 39 -5.20 5.41 16.86
CA VAL A 39 -5.40 4.75 15.56
C VAL A 39 -5.27 3.23 15.65
N GLU A 40 -4.44 2.69 16.51
CA GLU A 40 -4.29 1.23 16.64
C GLU A 40 -5.57 0.59 17.18
N SER A 41 -6.27 1.24 18.13
CA SER A 41 -7.57 0.76 18.62
C SER A 41 -8.64 0.79 17.52
N LEU A 42 -8.65 1.83 16.68
CA LEU A 42 -9.56 1.94 15.54
C LEU A 42 -9.26 0.86 14.48
N ILE A 43 -7.97 0.62 14.18
CA ILE A 43 -7.56 -0.45 13.27
C ILE A 43 -7.99 -1.81 13.81
N ALA A 44 -7.80 -2.07 15.12
CA ALA A 44 -8.23 -3.31 15.75
C ALA A 44 -9.75 -3.49 15.67
N GLY A 45 -10.52 -2.43 15.94
CA GLY A 45 -11.97 -2.47 15.81
C GLY A 45 -12.44 -2.73 14.37
N LEU A 46 -11.85 -2.04 13.40
CA LEU A 46 -12.18 -2.21 11.98
C LEU A 46 -11.77 -3.60 11.45
N ALA A 47 -10.73 -4.23 12.01
CA ALA A 47 -10.31 -5.58 11.63
C ALA A 47 -11.37 -6.65 11.91
N GLU A 48 -12.26 -6.41 12.87
CA GLU A 48 -13.34 -7.32 13.24
C GLU A 48 -14.61 -7.16 12.36
N VAL A 49 -14.65 -6.08 11.55
CA VAL A 49 -15.82 -5.76 10.70
C VAL A 49 -15.57 -6.25 9.28
N PRO A 50 -16.52 -6.97 8.65
CA PRO A 50 -16.42 -7.35 7.24
C PRO A 50 -16.31 -6.13 6.31
N THR A 51 -15.51 -6.24 5.23
CA THR A 51 -15.32 -5.14 4.27
C THR A 51 -16.64 -4.65 3.62
N PRO A 52 -17.65 -5.50 3.34
CA PRO A 52 -18.95 -5.00 2.86
C PRO A 52 -19.64 -4.04 3.83
N ALA A 53 -19.63 -4.32 5.14
CA ALA A 53 -20.22 -3.43 6.15
C ALA A 53 -19.48 -2.09 6.26
N ILE A 54 -18.14 -2.10 6.12
CA ILE A 54 -17.33 -0.87 6.01
C ILE A 54 -17.75 -0.08 4.76
N GLY A 55 -17.97 -0.77 3.64
CA GLY A 55 -18.46 -0.18 2.40
C GLY A 55 -19.82 0.49 2.56
N ASP A 56 -20.75 -0.19 3.20
CA ASP A 56 -22.11 0.34 3.45
C ASP A 56 -22.07 1.55 4.39
N ALA A 57 -21.26 1.53 5.45
CA ALA A 57 -21.03 2.66 6.36
C ALA A 57 -20.40 3.88 5.68
N ARG A 58 -19.90 3.73 4.45
CA ARG A 58 -19.26 4.78 3.65
C ARG A 58 -20.00 5.08 2.34
N ASP A 59 -21.28 4.78 2.26
CA ASP A 59 -22.06 4.97 1.04
C ASP A 59 -21.42 4.32 -0.21
N ARG A 60 -20.74 3.20 -0.01
CA ARG A 60 -19.99 2.43 -1.02
C ARG A 60 -18.79 3.16 -1.61
N LEU A 61 -18.28 4.20 -0.93
CA LEU A 61 -17.08 4.93 -1.31
C LEU A 61 -15.82 4.29 -0.67
N GLY A 62 -14.69 4.39 -1.37
CA GLY A 62 -13.39 3.89 -0.88
C GLY A 62 -13.24 2.38 -0.95
N LEU A 63 -14.10 1.69 -1.67
CA LEU A 63 -13.92 0.28 -2.02
C LEU A 63 -12.98 0.17 -3.22
N VAL A 64 -12.00 -0.71 -3.11
CA VAL A 64 -11.06 -1.01 -4.20
C VAL A 64 -11.76 -1.90 -5.23
N GLY A 65 -11.61 -1.58 -6.50
CA GLY A 65 -12.27 -2.28 -7.58
C GLY A 65 -11.94 -3.79 -7.64
N PRO A 66 -12.87 -4.63 -8.12
CA PRO A 66 -12.84 -6.09 -7.98
C PRO A 66 -11.74 -6.80 -8.78
N ARG A 67 -10.91 -6.08 -9.52
CA ARG A 67 -9.71 -6.66 -10.15
C ARG A 67 -8.61 -6.98 -9.13
N ILE A 68 -8.65 -6.35 -7.95
CA ILE A 68 -7.73 -6.62 -6.84
C ILE A 68 -8.37 -7.69 -5.96
N ARG A 69 -7.73 -8.85 -5.88
CA ARG A 69 -8.25 -10.03 -5.19
C ARG A 69 -7.25 -10.56 -4.18
N PRO A 70 -7.69 -11.23 -3.11
CA PRO A 70 -6.77 -11.94 -2.23
C PRO A 70 -6.00 -13.00 -3.04
N VAL A 71 -4.70 -13.09 -2.80
CA VAL A 71 -3.83 -14.08 -3.48
C VAL A 71 -4.09 -15.49 -2.94
N TRP A 72 -4.59 -15.59 -1.72
CA TRP A 72 -5.04 -16.84 -1.10
C TRP A 72 -6.26 -16.59 -0.21
N SER A 73 -7.19 -17.55 -0.16
CA SER A 73 -8.46 -17.43 0.54
C SER A 73 -8.28 -17.48 2.06
N GLY A 74 -9.09 -16.72 2.79
CA GLY A 74 -9.04 -16.58 4.24
C GLY A 74 -8.00 -15.55 4.70
N ALA A 75 -7.34 -14.86 3.78
CA ALA A 75 -6.46 -13.74 4.11
C ALA A 75 -7.26 -12.60 4.74
N ARG A 76 -6.76 -12.04 5.84
CA ARG A 76 -7.32 -10.84 6.49
C ARG A 76 -6.23 -9.83 6.75
N LEU A 77 -6.56 -8.55 6.65
CA LEU A 77 -5.61 -7.46 6.77
C LEU A 77 -6.32 -6.23 7.36
N ALA A 78 -5.68 -5.61 8.35
CA ALA A 78 -6.02 -4.26 8.77
C ALA A 78 -4.75 -3.54 9.20
N GLY A 79 -4.55 -2.29 8.74
CA GLY A 79 -3.36 -1.52 9.08
C GLY A 79 -3.31 -0.15 8.41
N ARG A 80 -2.26 0.60 8.69
CA ARG A 80 -2.07 1.94 8.09
C ARG A 80 -1.42 1.85 6.72
N ALA A 81 -1.96 2.56 5.75
CA ALA A 81 -1.40 2.64 4.41
C ALA A 81 -0.03 3.33 4.40
N LEU A 82 0.95 2.67 3.81
CA LEU A 82 2.15 3.29 3.26
C LEU A 82 2.07 3.19 1.75
N THR A 83 1.82 4.31 1.08
CA THR A 83 1.58 4.34 -0.36
C THR A 83 2.88 4.34 -1.16
N VAL A 84 2.87 3.60 -2.25
CA VAL A 84 4.00 3.46 -3.18
C VAL A 84 3.46 3.57 -4.61
N LEU A 85 3.96 4.53 -5.36
CA LEU A 85 3.77 4.59 -6.81
C LEU A 85 5.02 4.04 -7.49
N THR A 86 4.89 3.10 -8.40
CA THR A 86 6.02 2.53 -9.13
C THR A 86 5.71 2.38 -10.61
N ARG A 87 6.76 2.36 -11.44
CA ARG A 87 6.60 2.02 -12.85
C ARG A 87 6.03 0.61 -12.99
N PRO A 88 5.09 0.37 -13.92
CA PRO A 88 4.54 -0.98 -14.15
C PRO A 88 5.62 -2.05 -14.28
N GLY A 89 5.51 -3.12 -13.49
CA GLY A 89 6.45 -4.23 -13.48
C GLY A 89 7.83 -3.95 -12.82
N ASP A 90 8.00 -2.82 -12.12
CA ASP A 90 9.25 -2.47 -11.41
C ASP A 90 9.04 -2.46 -9.89
N ASN A 91 9.89 -3.13 -9.13
CA ASN A 91 9.74 -3.23 -7.68
C ASN A 91 10.77 -2.47 -6.85
N LYS A 92 11.56 -1.58 -7.47
CA LYS A 92 12.51 -0.76 -6.72
C LYS A 92 11.81 0.04 -5.62
N GLY A 93 10.64 0.64 -5.94
CA GLY A 93 9.84 1.38 -4.97
C GLY A 93 9.38 0.53 -3.78
N VAL A 94 9.04 -0.75 -4.00
CA VAL A 94 8.69 -1.68 -2.92
C VAL A 94 9.87 -1.93 -1.99
N HIS A 95 11.07 -2.17 -2.53
CA HIS A 95 12.29 -2.35 -1.71
C HIS A 95 12.61 -1.12 -0.87
N GLU A 96 12.49 0.07 -1.44
CA GLU A 96 12.75 1.33 -0.72
C GLU A 96 11.65 1.62 0.32
N ALA A 97 10.39 1.27 0.01
CA ALA A 97 9.29 1.39 0.97
C ALA A 97 9.49 0.51 2.20
N LEU A 98 9.97 -0.72 2.02
CA LEU A 98 10.32 -1.60 3.13
C LEU A 98 11.37 -0.98 4.07
N ALA A 99 12.28 -0.15 3.56
CA ALA A 99 13.30 0.49 4.38
C ALA A 99 12.75 1.60 5.30
N VAL A 100 11.62 2.22 4.91
CA VAL A 100 11.00 3.34 5.64
C VAL A 100 9.66 2.97 6.30
N ALA A 101 9.17 1.76 6.06
CA ALA A 101 7.96 1.24 6.68
C ALA A 101 8.14 1.01 8.18
N ARG A 102 7.03 1.10 8.92
CA ARG A 102 6.96 0.88 10.37
C ARG A 102 6.14 -0.37 10.66
N PRO A 103 6.35 -1.02 11.81
CA PRO A 103 5.45 -2.07 12.26
C PRO A 103 3.99 -1.59 12.25
N GLY A 104 3.08 -2.43 11.77
CA GLY A 104 1.67 -2.11 11.61
C GLY A 104 1.29 -1.48 10.27
N ASP A 105 2.26 -1.10 9.43
CA ASP A 105 1.97 -0.58 8.09
C ASP A 105 1.46 -1.67 7.13
N VAL A 106 0.65 -1.24 6.17
CA VAL A 106 0.25 -1.97 4.96
C VAL A 106 0.82 -1.24 3.76
N LEU A 107 1.60 -1.91 2.93
CA LEU A 107 2.05 -1.30 1.68
C LEU A 107 0.93 -1.30 0.65
N VAL A 108 0.56 -0.12 0.16
CA VAL A 108 -0.41 0.06 -0.92
C VAL A 108 0.35 0.50 -2.16
N VAL A 109 0.49 -0.42 -3.12
CA VAL A 109 1.38 -0.26 -4.27
C VAL A 109 0.58 -0.05 -5.55
N ASP A 110 0.69 1.15 -6.12
CA ASP A 110 0.20 1.44 -7.46
C ASP A 110 1.26 1.02 -8.49
N GLY A 111 1.04 -0.11 -9.13
CA GLY A 111 1.84 -0.66 -10.22
C GLY A 111 1.16 -0.52 -11.58
N GLY A 112 0.14 0.35 -11.69
CA GLY A 112 -0.58 0.66 -12.93
C GLY A 112 -1.44 -0.48 -13.44
N GLY A 113 -1.87 -1.41 -12.57
CA GLY A 113 -2.69 -2.56 -12.96
C GLY A 113 -1.95 -3.58 -13.84
N TYR A 114 -0.63 -3.53 -13.93
CA TYR A 114 0.13 -4.35 -14.87
C TYR A 114 0.31 -5.80 -14.38
N PRO A 115 -0.27 -6.80 -15.07
CA PRO A 115 -0.22 -8.20 -14.64
C PRO A 115 1.00 -8.97 -15.16
N GLY A 116 1.81 -8.39 -16.04
CA GLY A 116 2.84 -9.11 -16.79
C GLY A 116 4.11 -9.43 -15.99
N ARG A 117 4.35 -8.76 -14.85
CA ARG A 117 5.52 -8.97 -13.99
C ARG A 117 5.15 -8.84 -12.53
N ALA A 118 5.61 -9.80 -11.73
CA ALA A 118 5.41 -9.81 -10.29
C ALA A 118 6.24 -8.71 -9.61
N LEU A 119 5.60 -7.88 -8.80
CA LEU A 119 6.27 -6.86 -7.99
C LEU A 119 6.87 -7.45 -6.72
N ILE A 120 6.22 -8.46 -6.14
CA ILE A 120 6.70 -9.18 -4.96
C ILE A 120 6.55 -10.69 -5.14
N GLY A 121 7.22 -11.42 -4.27
CA GLY A 121 7.09 -12.85 -4.04
C GLY A 121 7.52 -13.15 -2.61
N GLU A 122 7.71 -14.43 -2.30
CA GLU A 122 8.02 -14.96 -0.98
C GLU A 122 9.18 -14.23 -0.26
N LEU A 123 10.29 -13.96 -0.96
CA LEU A 123 11.45 -13.29 -0.34
C LEU A 123 11.13 -11.88 0.17
N ILE A 124 10.27 -11.14 -0.53
CA ILE A 124 9.84 -9.80 -0.09
C ILE A 124 8.84 -9.95 1.06
N ALA A 125 7.95 -10.93 1.02
CA ALA A 125 7.02 -11.22 2.09
C ALA A 125 7.75 -11.51 3.41
N HIS A 126 8.74 -12.38 3.42
CA HIS A 126 9.55 -12.65 4.63
C HIS A 126 10.25 -11.39 5.16
N ARG A 127 10.77 -10.53 4.29
CA ARG A 127 11.35 -9.24 4.72
C ARG A 127 10.30 -8.32 5.34
N ALA A 128 9.09 -8.31 4.80
CA ALA A 128 7.98 -7.52 5.31
C ALA A 128 7.53 -8.02 6.70
N VAL A 129 7.35 -9.32 6.87
CA VAL A 129 7.03 -9.96 8.15
C VAL A 129 8.07 -9.61 9.21
N ASN A 130 9.37 -9.75 8.90
CA ASN A 130 10.46 -9.43 9.82
C ASN A 130 10.50 -7.93 10.23
N ARG A 131 9.81 -7.05 9.49
CA ARG A 131 9.66 -5.63 9.79
C ARG A 131 8.33 -5.27 10.44
N GLY A 132 7.49 -6.27 10.72
CA GLY A 132 6.16 -6.09 11.31
C GLY A 132 5.14 -5.46 10.35
N ILE A 133 5.37 -5.53 9.04
CA ILE A 133 4.41 -5.09 8.03
C ILE A 133 3.27 -6.11 7.97
N ARG A 134 2.02 -5.62 8.03
CA ARG A 134 0.84 -6.46 8.16
C ARG A 134 0.42 -7.14 6.86
N GLY A 135 0.76 -6.58 5.70
CA GLY A 135 0.41 -7.12 4.39
C GLY A 135 0.56 -6.09 3.28
N MET A 136 0.08 -6.45 2.09
CA MET A 136 0.19 -5.57 0.91
C MET A 136 -1.06 -5.61 0.04
N VAL A 137 -1.42 -4.44 -0.52
CA VAL A 137 -2.40 -4.28 -1.61
C VAL A 137 -1.65 -3.78 -2.83
N ILE A 138 -1.70 -4.54 -3.93
CA ILE A 138 -0.83 -4.33 -5.10
C ILE A 138 -1.67 -4.23 -6.37
N ASP A 139 -1.72 -3.05 -6.96
CA ASP A 139 -2.29 -2.88 -8.30
C ASP A 139 -1.27 -3.31 -9.36
N GLY A 140 -1.04 -4.61 -9.41
CA GLY A 140 -0.08 -5.31 -10.23
C GLY A 140 -0.07 -6.81 -9.92
N ALA A 141 0.87 -7.56 -10.50
CA ALA A 141 1.02 -8.97 -10.24
C ALA A 141 1.96 -9.27 -9.07
N VAL A 142 1.82 -10.47 -8.51
CA VAL A 142 2.74 -11.09 -7.55
C VAL A 142 3.17 -12.48 -8.02
N ARG A 143 4.06 -13.13 -7.31
CA ARG A 143 4.45 -14.53 -7.56
C ARG A 143 4.57 -15.31 -6.25
N ASP A 144 4.91 -16.58 -6.34
CA ASP A 144 5.13 -17.47 -5.21
C ASP A 144 3.90 -17.53 -4.27
N ALA A 145 2.69 -17.70 -4.86
CA ALA A 145 1.43 -17.62 -4.12
C ALA A 145 1.35 -18.61 -2.95
N ASP A 146 1.86 -19.84 -3.14
CA ASP A 146 1.94 -20.84 -2.07
C ASP A 146 2.88 -20.39 -0.95
N GLY A 147 4.05 -19.84 -1.27
CA GLY A 147 4.98 -19.30 -0.30
C GLY A 147 4.42 -18.10 0.48
N LEU A 148 3.64 -17.24 -0.18
CA LEU A 148 2.92 -16.14 0.50
C LEU A 148 1.91 -16.67 1.51
N ARG A 149 1.16 -17.73 1.15
CA ARG A 149 0.20 -18.40 2.04
C ARG A 149 0.91 -19.08 3.21
N GLU A 150 1.98 -19.84 2.95
CA GLU A 150 2.76 -20.54 3.98
C GLU A 150 3.42 -19.58 4.96
N ALA A 151 3.88 -18.43 4.47
CA ALA A 151 4.38 -17.34 5.33
C ALA A 151 3.26 -16.63 6.12
N GLY A 152 1.98 -16.94 5.88
CA GLY A 152 0.84 -16.23 6.46
C GLY A 152 0.81 -14.75 6.11
N PHE A 153 1.45 -14.35 4.99
CA PHE A 153 1.54 -12.94 4.60
C PHE A 153 0.39 -12.57 3.66
N PRO A 154 -0.57 -11.75 4.13
CA PRO A 154 -1.76 -11.42 3.36
C PRO A 154 -1.43 -10.42 2.24
N VAL A 155 -1.88 -10.75 1.02
CA VAL A 155 -1.67 -9.94 -0.18
C VAL A 155 -2.92 -9.93 -1.04
N TRP A 156 -3.32 -8.75 -1.50
CA TRP A 156 -4.33 -8.54 -2.54
C TRP A 156 -3.63 -8.02 -3.80
N ALA A 157 -3.93 -8.61 -4.95
CA ALA A 157 -3.25 -8.29 -6.20
C ALA A 157 -4.17 -8.44 -7.42
N VAL A 158 -3.74 -7.93 -8.56
CA VAL A 158 -4.42 -8.14 -9.86
C VAL A 158 -4.33 -9.60 -10.30
N GLY A 159 -3.24 -10.28 -9.94
CA GLY A 159 -3.02 -11.67 -10.32
C GLY A 159 -1.63 -12.19 -10.01
N VAL A 160 -1.35 -13.40 -10.48
CA VAL A 160 -0.08 -14.08 -10.28
C VAL A 160 0.66 -14.20 -11.63
N SER A 161 1.96 -13.87 -11.64
CA SER A 161 2.84 -13.98 -12.81
C SER A 161 4.21 -14.50 -12.40
N PRO A 162 4.78 -15.52 -13.07
CA PRO A 162 6.11 -16.02 -12.74
C PRO A 162 7.23 -15.06 -13.17
N ALA A 163 6.94 -14.08 -14.05
CA ALA A 163 7.94 -13.15 -14.55
C ALA A 163 8.41 -12.19 -13.47
N GLY A 164 9.71 -12.14 -13.20
CA GLY A 164 10.31 -11.26 -12.22
C GLY A 164 10.27 -9.78 -12.63
N PRO A 165 10.39 -8.87 -11.66
CA PRO A 165 10.29 -7.43 -11.87
C PRO A 165 11.55 -6.81 -12.47
N TYR A 166 11.40 -5.60 -13.02
CA TYR A 166 12.49 -4.65 -13.17
C TYR A 166 12.87 -4.06 -11.80
N LYS A 167 14.07 -3.43 -11.69
CA LYS A 167 14.61 -2.89 -10.42
C LYS A 167 15.28 -1.52 -10.61
N SER A 168 14.81 -0.74 -11.55
CA SER A 168 15.43 0.54 -11.93
C SER A 168 14.62 1.78 -11.60
N GLY A 169 13.33 1.60 -11.21
CA GLY A 169 12.41 2.72 -10.99
C GLY A 169 11.89 3.33 -12.31
N PRO A 170 11.28 4.51 -12.29
CA PRO A 170 11.14 5.41 -11.13
C PRO A 170 10.07 4.96 -10.11
N TYR A 171 10.10 5.59 -8.92
CA TYR A 171 9.11 5.36 -7.86
C TYR A 171 8.87 6.62 -7.01
N ARG A 172 7.74 6.65 -6.29
CA ARG A 172 7.45 7.62 -5.22
C ARG A 172 6.87 6.91 -4.01
N ILE A 173 7.23 7.35 -2.80
CA ILE A 173 6.73 6.82 -1.53
C ILE A 173 6.11 7.95 -0.73
N GLY A 174 4.94 7.71 -0.12
CA GLY A 174 4.20 8.72 0.64
C GLY A 174 3.46 9.71 -0.24
N THR A 175 3.22 9.39 -1.52
CA THR A 175 2.36 10.16 -2.42
C THR A 175 0.96 9.54 -2.46
N ASP A 176 -0.05 10.31 -2.85
CA ASP A 176 -1.37 9.76 -3.09
C ASP A 176 -1.31 8.82 -4.29
N VAL A 177 -2.02 7.70 -4.20
CA VAL A 177 -2.10 6.69 -5.26
C VAL A 177 -3.55 6.36 -5.59
N SER A 178 -3.78 5.77 -6.76
CA SER A 178 -5.09 5.29 -7.17
C SER A 178 -5.02 3.78 -7.40
N ILE A 179 -5.70 3.01 -6.56
CA ILE A 179 -5.73 1.54 -6.64
C ILE A 179 -7.11 1.10 -7.13
N ALA A 180 -7.18 0.63 -8.37
CA ALA A 180 -8.42 0.14 -8.97
C ALA A 180 -9.64 1.04 -8.72
N GLY A 181 -9.45 2.37 -8.84
CA GLY A 181 -10.51 3.38 -8.69
C GLY A 181 -10.65 3.98 -7.29
N ALA A 182 -10.00 3.42 -6.26
CA ALA A 182 -9.96 4.03 -4.94
C ALA A 182 -8.72 4.90 -4.77
N VAL A 183 -8.90 6.13 -4.29
CA VAL A 183 -7.78 7.00 -3.88
C VAL A 183 -7.33 6.60 -2.49
N VAL A 184 -6.02 6.49 -2.30
CA VAL A 184 -5.39 6.11 -1.02
C VAL A 184 -4.33 7.13 -0.66
N HIS A 185 -4.44 7.66 0.56
CA HIS A 185 -3.42 8.52 1.14
C HIS A 185 -2.56 7.73 2.14
N THR A 186 -1.28 8.08 2.23
CA THR A 186 -0.45 7.53 3.31
C THR A 186 -1.03 7.93 4.67
N GLY A 187 -1.31 6.92 5.50
CA GLY A 187 -1.96 7.10 6.81
C GLY A 187 -3.43 6.67 6.84
N ASP A 188 -4.10 6.49 5.71
CA ASP A 188 -5.43 5.89 5.66
C ASP A 188 -5.42 4.48 6.26
N ILE A 189 -6.55 4.03 6.77
CA ILE A 189 -6.71 2.67 7.27
C ILE A 189 -7.14 1.78 6.10
N VAL A 190 -6.44 0.68 5.92
CA VAL A 190 -6.75 -0.37 4.95
C VAL A 190 -7.33 -1.54 5.70
N VAL A 191 -8.50 -2.03 5.28
CA VAL A 191 -9.09 -3.27 5.76
C VAL A 191 -9.38 -4.16 4.58
N ALA A 192 -9.04 -5.44 4.69
CA ALA A 192 -9.24 -6.36 3.58
C ALA A 192 -9.56 -7.79 4.07
N ASP A 193 -10.41 -8.46 3.31
CA ASP A 193 -10.85 -9.85 3.51
C ASP A 193 -11.10 -10.54 2.14
N ASP A 194 -11.79 -11.67 2.13
CA ASP A 194 -12.08 -12.40 0.90
C ASP A 194 -13.01 -11.64 -0.07
N ASP A 195 -13.83 -10.70 0.42
CA ASP A 195 -14.70 -9.86 -0.42
C ASP A 195 -13.94 -8.75 -1.14
N GLY A 196 -12.83 -8.27 -0.55
CA GLY A 196 -12.00 -7.24 -1.19
C GLY A 196 -11.25 -6.34 -0.22
N VAL A 197 -11.11 -5.08 -0.61
CA VAL A 197 -10.32 -4.09 0.13
C VAL A 197 -11.15 -2.81 0.32
N ALA A 198 -11.24 -2.33 1.55
CA ALA A 198 -11.84 -1.06 1.93
C ALA A 198 -10.75 -0.09 2.43
N ILE A 199 -10.83 1.16 1.98
CA ILE A 199 -9.95 2.25 2.41
C ILE A 199 -10.76 3.21 3.27
N VAL A 200 -10.32 3.46 4.48
CA VAL A 200 -10.98 4.36 5.43
C VAL A 200 -10.03 5.52 5.73
N PRO A 201 -10.37 6.77 5.33
CA PRO A 201 -9.60 7.93 5.76
C PRO A 201 -9.50 7.99 7.28
N GLN A 202 -8.31 8.27 7.80
CA GLN A 202 -8.10 8.30 9.25
C GLN A 202 -9.07 9.25 9.97
N ALA A 203 -9.41 10.38 9.34
CA ALA A 203 -10.35 11.34 9.90
C ALA A 203 -11.78 10.80 10.06
N ASP A 204 -12.18 9.82 9.24
CA ASP A 204 -13.50 9.21 9.26
C ASP A 204 -13.58 7.94 10.14
N ALA A 205 -12.45 7.43 10.63
CA ALA A 205 -12.34 6.08 11.18
C ALA A 205 -13.27 5.83 12.38
N VAL A 206 -13.42 6.81 13.29
CA VAL A 206 -14.32 6.69 14.45
C VAL A 206 -15.76 6.52 14.02
N ARG A 207 -16.23 7.38 13.10
CA ARG A 207 -17.60 7.33 12.58
C ARG A 207 -17.84 6.02 11.82
N VAL A 208 -16.94 5.69 10.90
CA VAL A 208 -17.07 4.48 10.07
C VAL A 208 -17.09 3.21 10.92
N LEU A 209 -16.25 3.13 11.96
CA LEU A 209 -16.26 1.98 12.87
C LEU A 209 -17.62 1.84 13.57
N SER A 210 -18.16 2.94 14.12
CA SER A 210 -19.46 2.95 14.79
C SER A 210 -20.59 2.54 13.85
N ASP A 211 -20.63 3.14 12.64
CA ASP A 211 -21.69 2.88 11.65
C ASP A 211 -21.59 1.45 11.11
N ALA A 212 -20.39 0.95 10.84
CA ALA A 212 -20.19 -0.40 10.33
C ALA A 212 -20.52 -1.48 11.38
N GLN A 213 -20.24 -1.25 12.66
CA GLN A 213 -20.66 -2.13 13.75
C GLN A 213 -22.19 -2.19 13.87
N ALA A 214 -22.90 -1.08 13.66
CA ALA A 214 -24.35 -1.05 13.65
C ALA A 214 -24.96 -1.82 12.47
N VAL A 215 -24.27 -1.96 11.36
CA VAL A 215 -24.72 -2.77 10.19
C VAL A 215 -24.68 -4.27 10.49
N VAL A 216 -23.74 -4.74 11.34
CA VAL A 216 -23.53 -6.17 11.62
C VAL A 216 -24.17 -6.63 12.93
N ALA A 217 -24.73 -5.72 13.73
CA ALA A 217 -25.41 -6.00 14.99
C ALA A 217 -26.85 -6.46 14.74
#